data_2f5a792d7bfc30207604fe7076b0b7f9
#
_entry.id   2f5a792d7bfc30207604fe7076b0b7f9
#
_cell.length_a   1.000
_cell.length_b   1.000
_cell.length_c   1.000
_cell.angle_alpha   90.00
_cell.angle_beta   90.00
_cell.angle_gamma   90.00
#
_symmetry.space_group_name_H-M   'P 1'
#
loop_
_entity.id
_entity.type
_entity.pdbx_description
1 polymer ?
#
loop_
_entity_poly.entity_id
_entity_poly.type
_entity_poly.pdbx_seq_one_letter_code
_entity_poly.pdbx_strand_id
1 'polypeptide(L)'
;ENAWEEWNADMLEYALQKLGCEILEGKEEGVNILHESTEDMFCMMKVYRQEQRETAEQAGAELIRLCDRWFGCGMTCYLTGPAGLEELAQFRKQILKYDVENMMQRGRVLTETQWQTSCSGEKITMDLQGMEQYLIEGDQIRIMNYLKKLLEQLMKSQQLNASALLTLQTNVTQIVYVYLYKNGIRADELFHNDHALKLRNKAQNSAVDFLKWTNYLLQRTREYIQEIQESDNVIQTAKHYIT
;
A
#
# COMPACT_ATOMS: atom_id res chain seq x y z
N GLU A 1 -0.39 -2.81 -19.52
CA GLU A 1 0.10 -4.20 -19.53
C GLU A 1 1.47 -4.16 -18.88
N ASN A 2 1.62 -4.83 -17.73
CA ASN A 2 2.84 -4.79 -16.94
C ASN A 2 3.86 -5.74 -17.61
N ALA A 3 4.99 -5.23 -18.04
CA ALA A 3 6.11 -6.01 -18.58
C ALA A 3 6.61 -7.14 -17.67
N TRP A 4 6.20 -7.12 -16.41
CA TRP A 4 6.48 -8.11 -15.37
C TRP A 4 5.84 -9.47 -15.57
N GLU A 5 4.68 -9.54 -16.23
CA GLU A 5 3.95 -10.81 -16.41
C GLU A 5 4.68 -11.76 -17.37
N GLU A 6 5.65 -11.23 -18.13
CA GLU A 6 6.47 -12.00 -19.07
C GLU A 6 7.79 -12.51 -18.48
N TRP A 7 8.25 -11.97 -17.33
CA TRP A 7 9.51 -12.37 -16.70
C TRP A 7 9.29 -13.48 -15.67
N ASN A 8 10.06 -14.55 -15.79
CA ASN A 8 10.19 -15.52 -14.70
C ASN A 8 10.89 -14.83 -13.51
N ALA A 9 10.42 -15.05 -12.28
CA ALA A 9 10.97 -14.44 -11.07
C ALA A 9 12.49 -14.63 -10.95
N ASP A 10 12.99 -15.82 -11.25
CA ASP A 10 14.43 -16.14 -11.18
C ASP A 10 15.26 -15.35 -12.21
N MET A 11 14.70 -15.13 -13.41
CA MET A 11 15.36 -14.32 -14.44
C MET A 11 15.39 -12.85 -14.07
N LEU A 12 14.31 -12.32 -13.50
CA LEU A 12 14.23 -10.93 -13.04
C LEU A 12 15.22 -10.69 -11.91
N GLU A 13 15.28 -11.60 -10.94
CA GLU A 13 16.23 -11.57 -9.83
C GLU A 13 17.66 -11.51 -10.34
N TYR A 14 18.02 -12.43 -11.23
CA TYR A 14 19.37 -12.47 -11.85
C TYR A 14 19.69 -11.17 -12.61
N ALA A 15 18.74 -10.66 -13.39
CA ALA A 15 18.93 -9.44 -14.16
C ALA A 15 19.12 -8.21 -13.26
N LEU A 16 18.33 -8.08 -12.19
CA LEU A 16 18.46 -7.01 -11.22
C LEU A 16 19.77 -7.07 -10.46
N GLN A 17 20.20 -8.27 -10.05
CA GLN A 17 21.49 -8.48 -9.41
C GLN A 17 22.64 -8.07 -10.33
N LYS A 18 22.62 -8.49 -11.60
CA LYS A 18 23.64 -8.12 -12.58
C LYS A 18 23.68 -6.62 -12.83
N LEU A 19 22.51 -5.99 -13.01
CA LEU A 19 22.42 -4.55 -13.18
C LEU A 19 22.97 -3.79 -11.96
N GLY A 20 22.63 -4.24 -10.75
CA GLY A 20 23.14 -3.68 -9.51
C GLY A 20 24.67 -3.79 -9.42
N CYS A 21 25.24 -4.96 -9.73
CA CYS A 21 26.69 -5.17 -9.78
C CYS A 21 27.36 -4.20 -10.78
N GLU A 22 26.88 -4.13 -12.00
CA GLU A 22 27.46 -3.27 -13.04
C GLU A 22 27.46 -1.78 -12.68
N ILE A 23 26.39 -1.30 -12.06
CA ILE A 23 26.26 0.12 -11.70
C ILE A 23 27.10 0.45 -10.46
N LEU A 24 27.11 -0.43 -9.47
CA LEU A 24 27.74 -0.17 -8.17
C LEU A 24 29.21 -0.57 -8.16
N GLU A 25 29.55 -1.77 -8.66
CA GLU A 25 30.94 -2.26 -8.71
C GLU A 25 31.78 -1.51 -9.75
N GLY A 26 31.18 -1.06 -10.85
CA GLY A 26 31.86 -0.27 -11.88
C GLY A 26 32.32 1.11 -11.42
N LYS A 27 31.84 1.59 -10.28
CA LYS A 27 32.17 2.93 -9.73
C LYS A 27 33.07 2.89 -8.50
N GLU A 28 33.07 1.76 -7.76
CA GLU A 28 33.80 1.68 -6.48
C GLU A 28 34.32 0.26 -6.22
N GLU A 29 35.59 0.16 -5.75
CA GLU A 29 36.17 -1.10 -5.28
C GLU A 29 35.56 -1.48 -3.91
N GLY A 30 35.23 -2.76 -3.75
CA GLY A 30 34.79 -3.32 -2.46
C GLY A 30 33.27 -3.22 -2.19
N VAL A 31 32.48 -3.15 -3.24
CA VAL A 31 31.02 -3.30 -3.15
C VAL A 31 30.66 -4.78 -3.04
N ASN A 32 29.82 -5.11 -2.06
CA ASN A 32 29.25 -6.46 -1.92
C ASN A 32 27.74 -6.34 -2.01
N ILE A 33 27.13 -7.04 -2.96
CA ILE A 33 25.68 -7.11 -3.12
C ILE A 33 25.20 -8.43 -2.52
N LEU A 34 24.33 -8.32 -1.51
CA LEU A 34 23.65 -9.44 -0.91
C LEU A 34 22.21 -9.44 -1.40
N HIS A 35 21.85 -10.52 -2.09
CA HIS A 35 20.46 -10.76 -2.49
C HIS A 35 19.74 -11.49 -1.35
N GLU A 36 18.58 -10.99 -0.97
CA GLU A 36 17.83 -11.57 0.15
C GLU A 36 16.49 -12.16 -0.27
N SER A 37 15.84 -11.52 -1.23
CA SER A 37 14.59 -11.98 -1.81
C SER A 37 14.41 -11.39 -3.21
N THR A 38 13.39 -11.83 -3.93
CA THR A 38 13.02 -11.27 -5.25
C THR A 38 12.66 -9.78 -5.18
N GLU A 39 12.30 -9.29 -4.01
CA GLU A 39 11.82 -7.91 -3.80
C GLU A 39 12.90 -7.01 -3.17
N ASP A 40 13.85 -7.60 -2.42
CA ASP A 40 14.80 -6.84 -1.62
C ASP A 40 16.26 -7.18 -2.01
N MET A 41 17.02 -6.14 -2.33
CA MET A 41 18.44 -6.22 -2.60
C MET A 41 19.22 -5.34 -1.62
N PHE A 42 20.15 -5.93 -0.87
CA PHE A 42 21.05 -5.22 0.01
C PHE A 42 22.42 -5.04 -0.64
N CYS A 43 22.91 -3.80 -0.62
CA CYS A 43 24.24 -3.49 -1.06
C CYS A 43 25.06 -2.96 0.12
N MET A 44 26.19 -3.58 0.39
CA MET A 44 27.18 -3.08 1.34
C MET A 44 28.37 -2.51 0.57
N MET A 45 28.64 -1.23 0.78
CA MET A 45 29.73 -0.55 0.15
C MET A 45 30.73 -0.06 1.21
N LYS A 46 32.03 -0.29 0.95
CA LYS A 46 33.08 0.18 1.82
C LYS A 46 33.34 1.65 1.54
N VAL A 47 33.01 2.51 2.49
CA VAL A 47 33.12 3.98 2.34
C VAL A 47 34.35 4.47 3.06
N TYR A 48 35.25 5.13 2.34
CA TYR A 48 36.46 5.73 2.89
C TYR A 48 36.40 7.25 2.94
N ARG A 49 35.55 7.89 2.11
CA ARG A 49 35.43 9.34 1.97
C ARG A 49 33.99 9.76 1.74
N GLN A 50 33.68 11.01 2.08
CA GLN A 50 32.31 11.56 1.91
C GLN A 50 31.87 11.68 0.45
N GLU A 51 32.82 11.90 -0.47
CA GLU A 51 32.55 11.93 -1.93
C GLU A 51 31.93 10.64 -2.45
N GLN A 52 32.24 9.50 -1.82
CA GLN A 52 31.66 8.19 -2.18
C GLN A 52 30.17 8.08 -1.87
N ARG A 53 29.68 8.90 -0.94
CA ARG A 53 28.23 8.97 -0.66
C ARG A 53 27.46 9.58 -1.82
N GLU A 54 27.97 10.64 -2.42
CA GLU A 54 27.35 11.29 -3.60
C GLU A 54 27.36 10.33 -4.79
N THR A 55 28.43 9.54 -4.93
CA THR A 55 28.53 8.49 -5.94
C THR A 55 27.47 7.40 -5.71
N ALA A 56 27.22 6.99 -4.47
CA ALA A 56 26.19 6.02 -4.13
C ALA A 56 24.77 6.55 -4.40
N GLU A 57 24.52 7.82 -4.11
CA GLU A 57 23.24 8.47 -4.42
C GLU A 57 22.98 8.52 -5.94
N GLN A 58 24.01 8.87 -6.73
CA GLN A 58 23.94 8.89 -8.19
C GLN A 58 23.74 7.48 -8.76
N ALA A 59 24.46 6.48 -8.23
CA ALA A 59 24.32 5.08 -8.63
C ALA A 59 22.91 4.54 -8.31
N GLY A 60 22.37 4.85 -7.14
CA GLY A 60 21.00 4.52 -6.78
C GLY A 60 19.95 5.15 -7.69
N ALA A 61 20.13 6.43 -8.05
CA ALA A 61 19.24 7.12 -8.97
C ALA A 61 19.30 6.53 -10.39
N GLU A 62 20.49 6.14 -10.86
CA GLU A 62 20.67 5.47 -12.15
C GLU A 62 20.03 4.08 -12.14
N LEU A 63 20.21 3.31 -11.07
CA LEU A 63 19.57 2.00 -10.90
C LEU A 63 18.05 2.10 -10.99
N ILE A 64 17.45 3.03 -10.25
CA ILE A 64 16.00 3.30 -10.29
C ILE A 64 15.54 3.58 -11.72
N ARG A 65 16.24 4.49 -12.42
CA ARG A 65 15.90 4.88 -13.79
C ARG A 65 16.00 3.71 -14.78
N LEU A 66 17.00 2.85 -14.64
CA LEU A 66 17.17 1.69 -15.51
C LEU A 66 16.17 0.58 -15.20
N CYS A 67 15.85 0.35 -13.93
CA CYS A 67 14.80 -0.59 -13.54
C CYS A 67 13.42 -0.19 -14.08
N ASP A 68 13.06 1.08 -14.00
CA ASP A 68 11.81 1.58 -14.58
C ASP A 68 11.80 1.42 -16.11
N ARG A 69 12.91 1.80 -16.77
CA ARG A 69 13.01 1.77 -18.23
C ARG A 69 13.03 0.35 -18.84
N TRP A 70 13.76 -0.58 -18.22
CA TRP A 70 14.04 -1.90 -18.81
C TRP A 70 13.12 -2.98 -18.32
N PHE A 71 12.70 -2.88 -17.06
CA PHE A 71 11.85 -3.88 -16.43
C PHE A 71 10.44 -3.38 -16.12
N GLY A 72 10.18 -2.07 -16.28
CA GLY A 72 8.89 -1.45 -15.91
C GLY A 72 8.62 -1.55 -14.40
N CYS A 73 9.68 -1.68 -13.57
CA CYS A 73 9.56 -1.84 -12.14
C CYS A 73 9.93 -0.58 -11.35
N GLY A 74 9.07 -0.18 -10.43
CA GLY A 74 9.36 0.87 -9.47
C GLY A 74 10.30 0.35 -8.38
N MET A 75 11.50 0.92 -8.28
CA MET A 75 12.48 0.61 -7.23
C MET A 75 12.69 1.81 -6.32
N THR A 76 12.91 1.58 -5.04
CA THR A 76 13.30 2.62 -4.07
C THR A 76 14.64 2.24 -3.45
N CYS A 77 15.56 3.18 -3.38
CA CYS A 77 16.88 2.97 -2.78
C CYS A 77 16.95 3.69 -1.42
N TYR A 78 17.34 2.97 -0.39
CA TYR A 78 17.57 3.51 0.95
C TYR A 78 19.06 3.54 1.24
N LEU A 79 19.59 4.72 1.54
CA LEU A 79 20.99 4.91 1.90
C LEU A 79 21.09 5.17 3.40
N THR A 80 21.95 4.42 4.06
CA THR A 80 22.36 4.66 5.44
C THR A 80 23.62 5.52 5.50
N GLY A 81 23.90 6.09 6.65
CA GLY A 81 25.23 6.64 6.95
C GLY A 81 26.29 5.54 7.06
N PRO A 82 27.58 5.94 7.17
CA PRO A 82 28.65 5.01 7.51
C PRO A 82 28.37 4.35 8.85
N ALA A 83 28.41 3.03 8.90
CA ALA A 83 28.08 2.25 10.08
C ALA A 83 29.09 1.12 10.30
N GLY A 84 29.23 0.71 11.55
CA GLY A 84 29.95 -0.51 11.90
C GLY A 84 29.14 -1.77 11.52
N LEU A 85 29.82 -2.90 11.38
CA LEU A 85 29.16 -4.17 11.05
C LEU A 85 28.05 -4.55 12.04
N GLU A 86 28.20 -4.15 13.31
CA GLU A 86 27.24 -4.42 14.38
C GLU A 86 25.91 -3.66 14.18
N GLU A 87 25.96 -2.49 13.52
CA GLU A 87 24.81 -1.63 13.29
C GLU A 87 24.01 -2.01 12.03
N LEU A 88 24.63 -2.76 11.09
CA LEU A 88 24.00 -3.12 9.81
C LEU A 88 22.69 -3.88 10.00
N ALA A 89 22.63 -4.81 10.94
CA ALA A 89 21.41 -5.56 11.22
C ALA A 89 20.27 -4.67 11.75
N GLN A 90 20.64 -3.66 12.53
CA GLN A 90 19.68 -2.68 13.05
C GLN A 90 19.17 -1.75 11.94
N PHE A 91 20.06 -1.21 11.11
CA PHE A 91 19.67 -0.39 9.94
C PHE A 91 18.77 -1.17 8.99
N ARG A 92 19.12 -2.41 8.66
CA ARG A 92 18.28 -3.26 7.84
C ARG A 92 16.86 -3.38 8.39
N LYS A 93 16.72 -3.69 9.67
CA LYS A 93 15.42 -3.80 10.34
C LYS A 93 14.62 -2.49 10.31
N GLN A 94 15.29 -1.37 10.49
CA GLN A 94 14.67 -0.06 10.44
C GLN A 94 14.21 0.29 9.02
N ILE A 95 15.03 0.03 8.00
CA ILE A 95 14.71 0.27 6.59
C ILE A 95 13.51 -0.58 6.16
N LEU A 96 13.50 -1.87 6.47
CA LEU A 96 12.38 -2.75 6.13
C LEU A 96 11.07 -2.28 6.79
N LYS A 97 11.13 -1.86 8.04
CA LYS A 97 9.96 -1.27 8.71
C LYS A 97 9.51 0.01 8.02
N TYR A 98 10.44 0.88 7.68
CA TYR A 98 10.15 2.14 7.01
C TYR A 98 9.60 1.92 5.59
N ASP A 99 10.15 0.97 4.84
CA ASP A 99 9.70 0.68 3.47
C ASP A 99 8.23 0.24 3.43
N VAL A 100 7.81 -0.59 4.37
CA VAL A 100 6.39 -0.98 4.53
C VAL A 100 5.51 0.25 4.78
N GLU A 101 5.99 1.24 5.52
CA GLU A 101 5.26 2.46 5.86
C GLU A 101 5.37 3.53 4.76
N ASN A 102 6.41 3.45 3.90
CA ASN A 102 6.71 4.46 2.90
C ASN A 102 5.90 4.28 1.62
N MET A 103 4.75 4.93 1.54
CA MET A 103 3.92 4.94 0.32
C MET A 103 4.12 6.18 -0.55
N MET A 104 4.65 7.25 0.02
CA MET A 104 4.69 8.58 -0.60
C MET A 104 6.00 8.86 -1.36
N GLN A 105 7.07 8.21 -0.97
CA GLN A 105 8.42 8.51 -1.47
C GLN A 105 9.02 7.33 -2.24
N ARG A 106 8.16 6.52 -2.86
CA ARG A 106 8.60 5.42 -3.73
C ARG A 106 9.25 5.95 -5.02
N GLY A 107 10.14 5.17 -5.58
CA GLY A 107 10.83 5.52 -6.82
C GLY A 107 11.95 6.56 -6.65
N ARG A 108 12.53 6.69 -5.48
CA ARG A 108 13.57 7.67 -5.15
C ARG A 108 14.73 7.06 -4.38
N VAL A 109 15.83 7.79 -4.36
CA VAL A 109 16.91 7.54 -3.40
C VAL A 109 16.60 8.31 -2.12
N LEU A 110 16.54 7.63 -1.00
CA LEU A 110 16.24 8.20 0.31
C LEU A 110 17.45 8.06 1.23
N THR A 111 17.93 9.19 1.71
CA THR A 111 19.03 9.25 2.68
C THR A 111 18.51 9.01 4.10
N GLU A 112 19.38 8.65 5.02
CA GLU A 112 19.04 8.33 6.41
C GLU A 112 18.20 9.42 7.09
N THR A 113 18.54 10.69 6.90
CA THR A 113 17.78 11.82 7.45
C THR A 113 16.35 11.92 6.91
N GLN A 114 16.13 11.49 5.67
CA GLN A 114 14.83 11.56 5.02
C GLN A 114 13.91 10.43 5.48
N TRP A 115 14.42 9.19 5.62
CA TRP A 115 13.59 8.07 6.01
C TRP A 115 13.42 7.94 7.53
N GLN A 116 14.32 8.46 8.37
CA GLN A 116 14.14 8.47 9.83
C GLN A 116 13.12 9.51 10.33
N THR A 117 12.93 10.61 9.61
CA THR A 117 12.08 11.73 10.07
C THR A 117 10.57 11.47 9.89
N SER A 118 10.19 10.46 9.13
CA SER A 118 8.78 10.24 8.72
C SER A 118 7.91 9.45 9.70
N CYS A 119 8.43 9.07 10.87
CA CYS A 119 7.74 8.17 11.82
C CYS A 119 6.90 8.88 12.90
N SER A 120 6.40 10.08 12.70
CA SER A 120 5.49 10.72 13.66
C SER A 120 4.04 10.33 13.34
N GLY A 121 3.56 9.26 13.96
CA GLY A 121 2.18 8.81 13.86
C GLY A 121 1.21 9.76 14.57
N GLU A 122 0.75 10.81 13.91
CA GLU A 122 -0.45 11.52 14.36
C GLU A 122 -1.68 10.63 14.19
N LYS A 123 -2.56 10.69 15.19
CA LYS A 123 -3.78 9.88 15.23
C LYS A 123 -4.74 10.36 14.13
N ILE A 124 -4.99 9.52 13.14
CA ILE A 124 -5.94 9.81 12.07
C ILE A 124 -7.35 9.83 12.68
N THR A 125 -8.00 10.98 12.63
CA THR A 125 -9.39 11.16 13.04
C THR A 125 -10.30 11.07 11.82
N MET A 126 -11.26 10.14 11.86
CA MET A 126 -12.27 9.94 10.84
C MET A 126 -13.66 10.21 11.46
N ASP A 127 -14.51 10.95 10.78
CA ASP A 127 -15.89 11.17 11.21
C ASP A 127 -16.74 9.91 10.95
N LEU A 128 -16.73 9.02 11.95
CA LEU A 128 -17.44 7.75 11.87
C LEU A 128 -18.96 7.96 11.87
N GLN A 129 -19.46 8.96 12.62
CA GLN A 129 -20.90 9.23 12.73
C GLN A 129 -21.45 9.82 11.43
N GLY A 130 -20.74 10.78 10.84
CA GLY A 130 -21.12 11.33 9.54
C GLY A 130 -21.11 10.29 8.43
N MET A 131 -20.14 9.38 8.44
CA MET A 131 -20.09 8.29 7.46
C MET A 131 -21.23 7.27 7.66
N GLU A 132 -21.55 6.91 8.89
CA GLU A 132 -22.68 6.04 9.18
C GLU A 132 -24.01 6.67 8.67
N GLN A 133 -24.19 7.98 8.87
CA GLN A 133 -25.36 8.69 8.38
C GLN A 133 -25.45 8.64 6.84
N TYR A 134 -24.35 8.88 6.13
CA TYR A 134 -24.35 8.78 4.66
C TYR A 134 -24.65 7.34 4.17
N LEU A 135 -24.23 6.32 4.93
CA LEU A 135 -24.55 4.93 4.62
C LEU A 135 -26.06 4.65 4.78
N ILE A 136 -26.68 5.17 5.83
CA ILE A 136 -28.14 5.08 6.08
C ILE A 136 -28.91 5.79 4.97
N GLU A 137 -28.45 6.96 4.54
CA GLU A 137 -29.04 7.73 3.44
C GLU A 137 -28.79 7.10 2.05
N GLY A 138 -27.92 6.09 1.96
CA GLY A 138 -27.55 5.45 0.70
C GLY A 138 -26.67 6.32 -0.21
N ASP A 139 -26.07 7.38 0.33
CA ASP A 139 -25.27 8.35 -0.42
C ASP A 139 -23.81 7.93 -0.52
N GLN A 140 -23.55 6.93 -1.36
CA GLN A 140 -22.20 6.40 -1.64
C GLN A 140 -21.26 7.50 -2.18
N ILE A 141 -21.80 8.47 -2.92
CA ILE A 141 -21.01 9.54 -3.52
C ILE A 141 -20.39 10.42 -2.44
N ARG A 142 -21.17 10.79 -1.41
CA ARG A 142 -20.65 11.58 -0.29
C ARG A 142 -19.57 10.83 0.49
N ILE A 143 -19.77 9.54 0.74
CA ILE A 143 -18.75 8.70 1.40
C ILE A 143 -17.44 8.72 0.60
N MET A 144 -17.52 8.45 -0.70
CA MET A 144 -16.34 8.42 -1.56
C MET A 144 -15.65 9.79 -1.66
N ASN A 145 -16.40 10.87 -1.72
CA ASN A 145 -15.86 12.23 -1.74
C ASN A 145 -15.19 12.61 -0.41
N TYR A 146 -15.79 12.21 0.71
CA TYR A 146 -15.20 12.42 2.03
C TYR A 146 -13.85 11.68 2.15
N LEU A 147 -13.80 10.40 1.77
CA LEU A 147 -12.57 9.61 1.82
C LEU A 147 -11.48 10.14 0.87
N LYS A 148 -11.84 10.59 -0.34
CA LYS A 148 -10.90 11.25 -1.25
C LYS A 148 -10.28 12.50 -0.63
N LYS A 149 -11.10 13.38 -0.04
CA LYS A 149 -10.59 14.58 0.65
C LYS A 149 -9.68 14.23 1.83
N LEU A 150 -10.04 13.22 2.62
CA LEU A 150 -9.23 12.77 3.74
C LEU A 150 -7.88 12.23 3.26
N LEU A 151 -7.87 11.40 2.22
CA LEU A 151 -6.63 10.90 1.60
C LEU A 151 -5.77 12.04 1.04
N GLU A 152 -6.36 13.03 0.37
CA GLU A 152 -5.65 14.21 -0.12
C GLU A 152 -5.01 15.03 1.02
N GLN A 153 -5.70 15.15 2.15
CA GLN A 153 -5.16 15.82 3.34
C GLN A 153 -3.98 15.05 3.92
N LEU A 154 -4.11 13.71 4.06
CA LEU A 154 -3.02 12.85 4.52
C LEU A 154 -1.81 12.86 3.55
N MET A 155 -2.06 12.95 2.24
CA MET A 155 -1.00 13.12 1.25
C MET A 155 -0.28 14.46 1.41
N LYS A 156 -1.00 15.56 1.57
CA LYS A 156 -0.42 16.91 1.75
C LYS A 156 0.37 17.02 3.04
N SER A 157 -0.08 16.39 4.11
CA SER A 157 0.63 16.36 5.40
C SER A 157 1.73 15.29 5.48
N GLN A 158 1.98 14.54 4.41
CA GLN A 158 2.94 13.42 4.36
C GLN A 158 2.68 12.33 5.42
N GLN A 159 1.43 12.17 5.84
CA GLN A 159 1.00 11.18 6.82
C GLN A 159 0.37 9.92 6.19
N LEU A 160 0.23 9.89 4.86
CA LEU A 160 -0.30 8.73 4.16
C LEU A 160 0.76 7.64 4.10
N ASN A 161 0.52 6.55 4.83
CA ASN A 161 1.35 5.35 4.86
C ASN A 161 0.48 4.10 4.99
N ALA A 162 1.08 2.91 4.95
CA ALA A 162 0.34 1.64 5.04
C ALA A 162 -0.47 1.52 6.36
N SER A 163 0.09 1.99 7.48
CA SER A 163 -0.60 2.01 8.78
C SER A 163 -1.82 2.94 8.77
N ALA A 164 -1.70 4.10 8.11
CA ALA A 164 -2.79 5.03 7.89
C ALA A 164 -3.92 4.39 7.07
N LEU A 165 -3.58 3.75 5.96
CA LEU A 165 -4.56 3.05 5.13
C LEU A 165 -5.19 1.86 5.85
N LEU A 166 -4.44 1.10 6.63
CA LEU A 166 -4.97 0.03 7.47
C LEU A 166 -5.98 0.56 8.49
N THR A 167 -5.68 1.68 9.13
CA THR A 167 -6.59 2.35 10.09
C THR A 167 -7.88 2.78 9.39
N LEU A 168 -7.78 3.43 8.23
CA LEU A 168 -8.95 3.84 7.44
C LEU A 168 -9.75 2.62 6.98
N GLN A 169 -9.09 1.57 6.51
CA GLN A 169 -9.71 0.32 6.09
C GLN A 169 -10.49 -0.32 7.24
N THR A 170 -9.89 -0.38 8.43
CA THR A 170 -10.54 -0.92 9.63
C THR A 170 -11.77 -0.11 10.00
N ASN A 171 -11.69 1.22 10.00
CA ASN A 171 -12.79 2.10 10.31
C ASN A 171 -13.96 1.95 9.32
N VAL A 172 -13.67 1.93 8.01
CA VAL A 172 -14.69 1.72 6.96
C VAL A 172 -15.35 0.35 7.11
N THR A 173 -14.56 -0.69 7.34
CA THR A 173 -15.07 -2.04 7.58
C THR A 173 -16.02 -2.07 8.76
N GLN A 174 -15.62 -1.45 9.87
CA GLN A 174 -16.41 -1.40 11.09
C GLN A 174 -17.77 -0.72 10.87
N ILE A 175 -17.80 0.43 10.19
CA ILE A 175 -19.05 1.17 9.91
C ILE A 175 -19.98 0.30 9.04
N VAL A 176 -19.45 -0.31 7.99
CA VAL A 176 -20.25 -1.15 7.09
C VAL A 176 -20.77 -2.39 7.82
N TYR A 177 -19.98 -3.02 8.67
CA TYR A 177 -20.39 -4.19 9.43
C TYR A 177 -21.47 -3.85 10.48
N VAL A 178 -21.34 -2.72 11.17
CA VAL A 178 -22.36 -2.24 12.09
C VAL A 178 -23.67 -1.93 11.35
N TYR A 179 -23.59 -1.32 10.18
CA TYR A 179 -24.74 -1.03 9.33
C TYR A 179 -25.46 -2.30 8.85
N LEU A 180 -24.70 -3.30 8.37
CA LEU A 180 -25.24 -4.60 7.98
C LEU A 180 -25.92 -5.31 9.18
N TYR A 181 -25.26 -5.33 10.32
CA TYR A 181 -25.80 -5.94 11.52
C TYR A 181 -27.12 -5.30 11.97
N LYS A 182 -27.23 -3.97 11.91
CA LYS A 182 -28.48 -3.25 12.20
C LYS A 182 -29.62 -3.62 11.25
N ASN A 183 -29.29 -4.05 10.02
CA ASN A 183 -30.24 -4.53 9.03
C ASN A 183 -30.45 -6.05 9.08
N GLY A 184 -29.94 -6.75 10.09
CA GLY A 184 -30.10 -8.19 10.27
C GLY A 184 -29.25 -9.05 9.31
N ILE A 185 -28.25 -8.45 8.67
CA ILE A 185 -27.41 -9.08 7.64
C ILE A 185 -26.06 -9.49 8.24
N ARG A 186 -25.63 -10.69 7.93
CA ARG A 186 -24.31 -11.19 8.31
C ARG A 186 -23.25 -10.76 7.29
N ALA A 187 -22.26 -9.99 7.74
CA ALA A 187 -21.21 -9.46 6.88
C ALA A 187 -20.31 -10.55 6.26
N ASP A 188 -20.17 -11.71 6.91
CA ASP A 188 -19.41 -12.84 6.43
C ASP A 188 -20.01 -13.45 5.13
N GLU A 189 -21.30 -13.36 4.93
CA GLU A 189 -21.95 -13.85 3.71
C GLU A 189 -21.61 -13.02 2.46
N LEU A 190 -21.29 -11.74 2.66
CA LEU A 190 -21.07 -10.78 1.57
C LEU A 190 -19.64 -10.74 1.05
N PHE A 191 -18.64 -10.96 1.89
CA PHE A 191 -17.25 -10.60 1.62
C PHE A 191 -16.25 -11.77 1.62
N HIS A 192 -16.75 -13.02 1.56
CA HIS A 192 -15.90 -14.22 1.56
C HIS A 192 -15.48 -14.72 0.18
N ASN A 193 -15.76 -13.98 -0.89
CA ASN A 193 -15.32 -14.40 -2.21
C ASN A 193 -13.86 -13.98 -2.49
N ASP A 194 -13.17 -14.70 -3.38
CA ASP A 194 -11.77 -14.47 -3.73
C ASP A 194 -11.49 -13.05 -4.24
N HIS A 195 -12.47 -12.45 -4.92
CA HIS A 195 -12.34 -11.09 -5.42
C HIS A 195 -12.32 -10.06 -4.28
N ALA A 196 -13.23 -10.18 -3.32
CA ALA A 196 -13.27 -9.33 -2.13
C ALA A 196 -11.97 -9.44 -1.32
N LEU A 197 -11.47 -10.66 -1.12
CA LEU A 197 -10.21 -10.91 -0.41
C LEU A 197 -9.01 -10.28 -1.12
N LYS A 198 -8.92 -10.41 -2.45
CA LYS A 198 -7.87 -9.77 -3.24
C LYS A 198 -7.90 -8.24 -3.14
N LEU A 199 -9.08 -7.63 -3.26
CA LEU A 199 -9.23 -6.17 -3.10
C LEU A 199 -8.87 -5.72 -1.69
N ARG A 200 -9.32 -6.46 -0.66
CA ARG A 200 -9.02 -6.17 0.74
C ARG A 200 -7.52 -6.18 1.02
N ASN A 201 -6.81 -7.19 0.53
CA ASN A 201 -5.37 -7.33 0.73
C ASN A 201 -4.57 -6.23 0.00
N LYS A 202 -5.05 -5.78 -1.18
CA LYS A 202 -4.43 -4.69 -1.95
C LYS A 202 -4.77 -3.30 -1.41
N ALA A 203 -5.80 -3.15 -0.60
CA ALA A 203 -6.28 -1.84 -0.14
C ALA A 203 -5.24 -1.02 0.65
N GLN A 204 -4.24 -1.66 1.20
CA GLN A 204 -3.16 -1.02 1.95
C GLN A 204 -1.97 -0.60 1.08
N ASN A 205 -1.96 -0.99 -0.21
CA ASN A 205 -0.83 -0.74 -1.10
C ASN A 205 -0.82 0.68 -1.68
N SER A 206 -2.01 1.28 -1.86
CA SER A 206 -2.13 2.64 -2.38
C SER A 206 -3.48 3.28 -2.04
N ALA A 207 -3.54 4.62 -2.08
CA ALA A 207 -4.79 5.37 -1.96
C ALA A 207 -5.84 4.95 -3.02
N VAL A 208 -5.37 4.64 -4.23
CA VAL A 208 -6.24 4.20 -5.33
C VAL A 208 -6.84 2.82 -5.04
N ASP A 209 -6.03 1.88 -4.55
CA ASP A 209 -6.50 0.53 -4.23
C ASP A 209 -7.43 0.55 -3.02
N PHE A 210 -7.16 1.41 -2.04
CA PHE A 210 -8.08 1.65 -0.92
C PHE A 210 -9.45 2.15 -1.42
N LEU A 211 -9.48 3.14 -2.33
CA LEU A 211 -10.73 3.65 -2.89
C LEU A 211 -11.46 2.60 -3.75
N LYS A 212 -10.75 1.77 -4.52
CA LYS A 212 -11.34 0.65 -5.28
C LYS A 212 -12.00 -0.36 -4.34
N TRP A 213 -11.28 -0.77 -3.28
CA TRP A 213 -11.83 -1.68 -2.28
C TRP A 213 -13.05 -1.09 -1.57
N THR A 214 -12.98 0.17 -1.14
CA THR A 214 -14.10 0.84 -0.47
C THR A 214 -15.32 0.93 -1.39
N ASN A 215 -15.12 1.31 -2.65
CA ASN A 215 -16.22 1.38 -3.62
C ASN A 215 -16.89 0.03 -3.82
N TYR A 216 -16.10 -1.04 -3.95
CA TYR A 216 -16.61 -2.41 -4.04
C TYR A 216 -17.41 -2.80 -2.79
N LEU A 217 -16.88 -2.51 -1.59
CA LEU A 217 -17.53 -2.80 -0.32
C LEU A 217 -18.91 -2.12 -0.21
N LEU A 218 -18.98 -0.82 -0.54
CA LEU A 218 -20.21 -0.03 -0.48
C LEU A 218 -21.23 -0.48 -1.54
N GLN A 219 -20.78 -0.72 -2.77
CA GLN A 219 -21.64 -1.20 -3.85
C GLN A 219 -22.25 -2.54 -3.51
N ARG A 220 -21.44 -3.50 -3.05
CA ARG A 220 -21.92 -4.85 -2.71
C ARG A 220 -22.88 -4.84 -1.53
N THR A 221 -22.63 -3.97 -0.54
CA THR A 221 -23.55 -3.76 0.59
C THR A 221 -24.91 -3.25 0.12
N ARG A 222 -24.92 -2.28 -0.79
CA ARG A 222 -26.15 -1.71 -1.33
C ARG A 222 -26.95 -2.73 -2.15
N GLU A 223 -26.28 -3.44 -3.06
CA GLU A 223 -26.90 -4.47 -3.90
C GLU A 223 -27.61 -5.52 -3.04
N TYR A 224 -26.93 -6.02 -2.02
CA TYR A 224 -27.47 -7.08 -1.15
C TYR A 224 -28.67 -6.60 -0.32
N ILE A 225 -28.66 -5.36 0.18
CA ILE A 225 -29.80 -4.78 0.90
C ILE A 225 -31.00 -4.65 -0.04
N GLN A 226 -30.79 -4.24 -1.28
CA GLN A 226 -31.86 -4.16 -2.28
C GLN A 226 -32.44 -5.54 -2.60
N GLU A 227 -31.61 -6.56 -2.79
CA GLU A 227 -32.05 -7.94 -3.03
C GLU A 227 -32.95 -8.46 -1.88
N ILE A 228 -32.60 -8.17 -0.61
CA ILE A 228 -33.40 -8.58 0.55
C ILE A 228 -34.74 -7.85 0.56
N GLN A 229 -34.74 -6.52 0.35
CA GLN A 229 -35.97 -5.72 0.36
C GLN A 229 -36.92 -6.15 -0.75
N GLU A 230 -36.42 -6.47 -1.92
CA GLU A 230 -37.23 -7.00 -3.02
C GLU A 230 -37.82 -8.37 -2.69
N SER A 231 -37.04 -9.26 -2.08
CA SER A 231 -37.51 -10.59 -1.62
C SER A 231 -38.61 -10.48 -0.57
N ASP A 232 -38.46 -9.57 0.40
CA ASP A 232 -39.46 -9.35 1.45
C ASP A 232 -40.75 -8.78 0.88
N ASN A 233 -40.66 -7.87 -0.09
CA ASN A 233 -41.84 -7.32 -0.78
C ASN A 233 -42.60 -8.40 -1.56
N VAL A 234 -41.89 -9.30 -2.23
CA VAL A 234 -42.49 -10.42 -2.96
C VAL A 234 -43.21 -11.36 -1.99
N ILE A 235 -42.59 -11.67 -0.86
CA ILE A 235 -43.18 -12.54 0.18
C ILE A 235 -44.43 -11.90 0.79
N GLN A 236 -44.41 -10.59 1.07
CA GLN A 236 -45.55 -9.84 1.61
C GLN A 236 -46.71 -9.78 0.60
N THR A 237 -46.37 -9.55 -0.67
CA THR A 237 -47.36 -9.54 -1.75
C THR A 237 -47.99 -10.93 -1.91
N ALA A 238 -47.19 -12.00 -1.90
CA ALA A 238 -47.71 -13.36 -1.97
C ALA A 238 -48.64 -13.72 -0.78
N LYS A 239 -48.26 -13.30 0.43
CA LYS A 239 -49.13 -13.48 1.62
C LYS A 239 -50.46 -12.79 1.48
N HIS A 240 -50.47 -11.59 0.88
CA HIS A 240 -51.71 -10.82 0.66
C HIS A 240 -52.66 -11.45 -0.36
N TYR A 241 -52.12 -12.24 -1.32
CA TYR A 241 -52.93 -12.96 -2.31
C TYR A 241 -53.48 -14.33 -1.79
N ILE A 242 -52.92 -14.84 -0.69
CA ILE A 242 -53.31 -16.14 -0.10
C ILE A 242 -54.33 -15.95 1.05
N THR A 243 -54.47 -14.76 1.59
CA THR A 243 -55.46 -14.39 2.60
C THR A 243 -56.67 -13.77 1.96
#